data_14bb24333a813990511cffb0c1f422ad
#
_entry.id   14bb24333a813990511cffb0c1f422ad
#
_cell.length_a   1.000
_cell.length_b   1.000
_cell.length_c   1.000
_cell.angle_alpha   90.00
_cell.angle_beta   90.00
_cell.angle_gamma   90.00
#
_symmetry.space_group_name_H-M   'P 1'
#
loop_
_entity.id
_entity.type
_entity.pdbx_description
1 polymer ?
#
loop_
_entity_poly.entity_id
_entity_poly.type
_entity_poly.pdbx_seq_one_letter_code
_entity_poly.pdbx_strand_id
1 'polypeptide(L)'
;IIMATKAFDLSKFRKTLTKSIDGLGVGFNDPTDWVGTGNYALNYLISGDFNKGIPLGKVTVFAGESGAGKSYICSGNIIKNAQEQGIYVILIDSENALDEKWLLALGVNTDEKKLLKLNMAMIDDVAKTISEFMKEYKVMEERPKVLFVIDSLGMLLTPTDINQFQAGDMKGDMGRKPKALTALVRNCVNMFGNHNVGMVCTNHTYAS
;
A
#
# COMPACT_ATOMS: atom_id res chain seq x y z
N ILE A 1 -34.05 -41.60 27.68
CA ILE A 1 -32.68 -41.53 27.09
C ILE A 1 -32.64 -40.28 26.23
N ILE A 2 -32.07 -39.21 26.76
CA ILE A 2 -31.87 -37.95 26.03
C ILE A 2 -30.68 -38.19 25.09
N MET A 3 -30.98 -38.34 23.81
CA MET A 3 -29.91 -38.34 22.78
C MET A 3 -29.24 -36.96 22.79
N ALA A 4 -28.00 -36.91 23.23
CA ALA A 4 -27.19 -35.71 23.12
C ALA A 4 -27.04 -35.36 21.63
N THR A 5 -27.60 -34.25 21.20
CA THR A 5 -27.40 -33.70 19.87
C THR A 5 -25.91 -33.46 19.68
N LYS A 6 -25.30 -34.15 18.71
CA LYS A 6 -23.88 -34.02 18.39
C LYS A 6 -23.63 -32.56 18.00
N ALA A 7 -22.76 -31.86 18.72
CA ALA A 7 -22.41 -30.46 18.44
C ALA A 7 -21.91 -30.32 17.00
N PHE A 8 -22.35 -29.27 16.32
CA PHE A 8 -21.91 -28.97 14.97
C PHE A 8 -20.41 -28.58 14.98
N ASP A 9 -19.61 -29.25 14.15
CA ASP A 9 -18.16 -29.02 14.06
C ASP A 9 -17.78 -28.30 12.77
N LEU A 10 -17.48 -26.99 12.88
CA LEU A 10 -17.04 -26.17 11.76
C LEU A 10 -15.69 -26.59 11.17
N SER A 11 -14.88 -27.33 11.94
CA SER A 11 -13.55 -27.75 11.47
C SER A 11 -13.62 -28.71 10.28
N LYS A 12 -14.65 -29.57 10.24
CA LYS A 12 -14.90 -30.46 9.10
C LYS A 12 -15.29 -29.69 7.86
N PHE A 13 -16.18 -28.71 8.02
CA PHE A 13 -16.60 -27.83 6.92
C PHE A 13 -15.43 -27.03 6.35
N ARG A 14 -14.58 -26.47 7.23
CA ARG A 14 -13.33 -25.81 6.84
C ARG A 14 -12.45 -26.70 5.97
N LYS A 15 -12.21 -27.95 6.39
CA LYS A 15 -11.41 -28.91 5.63
C LYS A 15 -12.00 -29.19 4.23
N THR A 16 -13.32 -29.29 4.15
CA THR A 16 -14.01 -29.48 2.88
C THR A 16 -13.80 -28.28 1.94
N LEU A 17 -14.00 -27.06 2.46
CA LEU A 17 -13.80 -25.82 1.67
C LEU A 17 -12.36 -25.67 1.19
N THR A 18 -11.39 -25.93 2.07
CA THR A 18 -9.96 -25.83 1.72
C THR A 18 -9.58 -26.79 0.59
N LYS A 19 -10.26 -27.91 0.47
CA LYS A 19 -10.04 -28.86 -0.63
C LYS A 19 -10.76 -28.48 -1.93
N SER A 20 -11.89 -27.80 -1.83
CA SER A 20 -12.75 -27.48 -2.99
C SER A 20 -12.48 -26.11 -3.59
N ILE A 21 -11.91 -25.18 -2.82
CA ILE A 21 -11.60 -23.83 -3.28
C ILE A 21 -10.09 -23.62 -3.22
N ASP A 22 -9.48 -23.57 -4.39
CA ASP A 22 -8.05 -23.34 -4.52
C ASP A 22 -7.68 -21.92 -4.07
N GLY A 23 -6.62 -21.80 -3.25
CA GLY A 23 -6.17 -20.52 -2.72
C GLY A 23 -7.04 -19.91 -1.59
N LEU A 24 -7.97 -20.68 -1.03
CA LEU A 24 -8.79 -20.21 0.09
C LEU A 24 -7.93 -19.86 1.31
N GLY A 25 -7.95 -18.60 1.72
CA GLY A 25 -7.41 -18.15 3.00
C GLY A 25 -8.33 -18.52 4.16
N VAL A 26 -7.76 -19.05 5.23
CA VAL A 26 -8.53 -19.43 6.43
C VAL A 26 -7.90 -18.79 7.66
N GLY A 27 -8.74 -18.22 8.52
CA GLY A 27 -8.33 -17.59 9.77
C GLY A 27 -8.10 -16.09 9.65
N PHE A 28 -7.41 -15.53 10.62
CA PHE A 28 -7.11 -14.11 10.71
C PHE A 28 -5.73 -13.83 10.11
N ASN A 29 -5.62 -12.76 9.34
CA ASN A 29 -4.35 -12.24 8.82
C ASN A 29 -3.93 -11.02 9.63
N ASP A 30 -3.54 -11.25 10.88
CA ASP A 30 -3.06 -10.18 11.72
C ASP A 30 -1.65 -9.75 11.29
N PRO A 31 -1.37 -8.45 11.21
CA PRO A 31 -0.04 -7.96 10.93
C PRO A 31 0.97 -8.43 11.97
N THR A 32 2.16 -8.79 11.52
CA THR A 32 3.29 -9.17 12.37
C THR A 32 4.38 -8.11 12.42
N ASP A 33 4.42 -7.26 11.41
CA ASP A 33 5.42 -6.20 11.24
C ASP A 33 4.74 -4.85 11.07
N TRP A 34 5.28 -3.86 11.74
CA TRP A 34 4.76 -2.51 11.79
C TRP A 34 5.89 -1.51 11.57
N VAL A 35 5.58 -0.42 10.89
CA VAL A 35 6.54 0.66 10.64
C VAL A 35 6.06 1.94 11.32
N GLY A 36 6.85 2.50 12.20
CA GLY A 36 6.53 3.74 12.89
C GLY A 36 6.45 4.94 11.96
N THR A 37 5.52 5.85 12.27
CA THR A 37 5.31 7.09 11.51
C THR A 37 6.27 8.21 11.92
N GLY A 38 7.02 8.03 13.00
CA GLY A 38 7.81 9.08 13.62
C GLY A 38 7.03 9.94 14.63
N ASN A 39 5.75 9.66 14.82
CA ASN A 39 4.89 10.36 15.77
C ASN A 39 4.11 9.33 16.62
N TYR A 40 4.28 9.37 17.93
CA TYR A 40 3.64 8.42 18.84
C TYR A 40 2.12 8.48 18.82
N ALA A 41 1.54 9.68 18.78
CA ALA A 41 0.08 9.84 18.74
C ALA A 41 -0.50 9.28 17.43
N LEU A 42 0.14 9.54 16.31
CA LEU A 42 -0.29 9.00 15.01
C LEU A 42 -0.15 7.48 14.96
N ASN A 43 0.94 6.92 15.49
CA ASN A 43 1.10 5.48 15.65
C ASN A 43 -0.08 4.88 16.42
N TYR A 44 -0.42 5.45 17.55
CA TYR A 44 -1.52 4.97 18.38
C TYR A 44 -2.87 5.04 17.67
N LEU A 45 -3.13 6.12 16.92
CA LEU A 45 -4.37 6.25 16.12
C LEU A 45 -4.49 5.18 15.04
N ILE A 46 -3.38 4.74 14.47
CA ILE A 46 -3.38 3.72 13.40
C ILE A 46 -3.44 2.31 13.99
N SER A 47 -2.62 2.01 14.97
CA SER A 47 -2.37 0.65 15.45
C SER A 47 -2.91 0.34 16.83
N GLY A 48 -3.23 1.35 17.64
CA GLY A 48 -3.51 1.18 19.06
C GLY A 48 -2.28 0.99 19.94
N ASP A 49 -1.08 1.19 19.39
CA ASP A 49 0.20 1.08 20.10
C ASP A 49 1.09 2.28 19.74
N PHE A 50 1.66 2.95 20.72
CA PHE A 50 2.50 4.13 20.50
C PHE A 50 3.79 3.84 19.72
N ASN A 51 4.24 2.60 19.68
CA ASN A 51 5.46 2.17 19.01
C ASN A 51 5.22 1.45 17.67
N LYS A 52 3.97 1.26 17.27
CA LYS A 52 3.58 0.59 16.03
C LYS A 52 2.77 1.55 15.16
N GLY A 53 3.25 1.81 13.95
CA GLY A 53 2.58 2.69 13.00
C GLY A 53 1.76 1.94 11.98
N ILE A 54 2.20 1.95 10.72
CA ILE A 54 1.52 1.27 9.63
C ILE A 54 1.87 -0.22 9.61
N PRO A 55 0.89 -1.10 9.33
CA PRO A 55 1.13 -2.54 9.22
C PRO A 55 1.66 -2.93 7.84
N LEU A 56 2.60 -3.87 7.78
CA LEU A 56 2.86 -4.61 6.55
C LEU A 56 1.73 -5.59 6.26
N GLY A 57 1.55 -5.95 5.00
CA GLY A 57 0.44 -6.80 4.55
C GLY A 57 -0.87 -6.05 4.32
N LYS A 58 -0.88 -4.75 4.52
CA LYS A 58 -2.07 -3.88 4.38
C LYS A 58 -1.75 -2.67 3.52
N VAL A 59 -2.79 -1.94 3.14
CA VAL A 59 -2.71 -0.64 2.46
C VAL A 59 -3.21 0.43 3.42
N THR A 60 -2.40 1.44 3.64
CA THR A 60 -2.74 2.60 4.49
C THR A 60 -2.72 3.86 3.64
N VAL A 61 -3.75 4.67 3.73
CA VAL A 61 -3.86 5.93 2.99
C VAL A 61 -3.89 7.10 3.96
N PHE A 62 -2.98 8.06 3.76
CA PHE A 62 -2.96 9.33 4.45
C PHE A 62 -3.61 10.39 3.56
N ALA A 63 -4.78 10.84 3.95
CA ALA A 63 -5.54 11.86 3.23
C ALA A 63 -5.50 13.19 4.00
N GLY A 64 -5.37 14.28 3.28
CA GLY A 64 -5.34 15.62 3.87
C GLY A 64 -5.08 16.69 2.83
N GLU A 65 -5.19 17.94 3.25
CA GLU A 65 -4.92 19.09 2.39
C GLU A 65 -3.45 19.15 1.97
N SER A 66 -3.18 19.84 0.87
CA SER A 66 -1.81 20.13 0.45
C SER A 66 -1.07 20.90 1.54
N GLY A 67 0.18 20.53 1.81
CA GLY A 67 0.98 21.14 2.86
C GLY A 67 0.70 20.66 4.28
N ALA A 68 -0.18 19.67 4.48
CA ALA A 68 -0.48 19.11 5.79
C ALA A 68 0.61 18.19 6.36
N GLY A 69 1.70 17.95 5.62
CA GLY A 69 2.83 17.13 6.06
C GLY A 69 2.77 15.66 5.65
N LYS A 70 1.88 15.29 4.71
CA LYS A 70 1.73 13.90 4.24
C LYS A 70 3.02 13.31 3.69
N SER A 71 3.71 14.03 2.81
CA SER A 71 4.97 13.57 2.21
C SER A 71 6.09 13.47 3.25
N TYR A 72 6.14 14.39 4.20
CA TYR A 72 7.07 14.34 5.32
C TYR A 72 6.92 13.05 6.13
N ILE A 73 5.69 12.67 6.42
CA ILE A 73 5.38 11.43 7.16
C ILE A 73 5.64 10.21 6.29
N CYS A 74 5.05 10.14 5.10
CA CYS A 74 5.04 8.92 4.27
C CYS A 74 6.35 8.71 3.52
N SER A 75 6.88 9.74 2.89
CA SER A 75 8.10 9.63 2.08
C SER A 75 9.38 9.95 2.88
N GLY A 76 9.27 10.57 4.04
CA GLY A 76 10.38 10.84 4.94
C GLY A 76 10.43 9.81 6.09
N ASN A 77 9.66 10.04 7.14
CA ASN A 77 9.76 9.28 8.39
C ASN A 77 9.45 7.79 8.24
N ILE A 78 8.39 7.43 7.51
CA ILE A 78 7.99 6.03 7.34
C ILE A 78 9.05 5.28 6.53
N ILE A 79 9.57 5.86 5.45
CA ILE A 79 10.64 5.22 4.66
C ILE A 79 11.89 5.02 5.51
N LYS A 80 12.33 6.05 6.24
CA LYS A 80 13.46 5.94 7.14
C LYS A 80 13.28 4.81 8.15
N ASN A 81 12.14 4.78 8.83
CA ASN A 81 11.85 3.77 9.85
C ASN A 81 11.75 2.36 9.25
N ALA A 82 11.20 2.23 8.06
CA ALA A 82 11.17 0.96 7.33
C ALA A 82 12.59 0.46 7.03
N GLN A 83 13.44 1.32 6.51
CA GLN A 83 14.83 0.99 6.18
C GLN A 83 15.64 0.59 7.42
N GLU A 84 15.41 1.22 8.56
CA GLU A 84 16.03 0.85 9.85
C GLU A 84 15.65 -0.57 10.30
N GLN A 85 14.49 -1.06 9.87
CA GLN A 85 14.05 -2.44 10.12
C GLN A 85 14.49 -3.45 9.05
N GLY A 86 15.28 -3.03 8.07
CA GLY A 86 15.69 -3.87 6.96
C GLY A 86 14.61 -4.08 5.89
N ILE A 87 13.60 -3.22 5.85
CA ILE A 87 12.53 -3.25 4.85
C ILE A 87 13.01 -2.50 3.60
N TYR A 88 12.88 -3.13 2.44
CA TYR A 88 13.15 -2.49 1.15
C TYR A 88 11.97 -1.63 0.74
N VAL A 89 12.24 -0.47 0.16
CA VAL A 89 11.20 0.49 -0.19
C VAL A 89 11.18 0.76 -1.69
N ILE A 90 9.99 0.70 -2.28
CA ILE A 90 9.72 1.12 -3.64
C ILE A 90 8.84 2.38 -3.55
N LEU A 91 9.43 3.52 -3.88
CA LEU A 91 8.78 4.83 -3.83
C LEU A 91 8.32 5.24 -5.23
N ILE A 92 7.02 5.36 -5.40
CA ILE A 92 6.39 5.82 -6.64
C ILE A 92 6.00 7.29 -6.45
N ASP A 93 6.70 8.18 -7.15
CA ASP A 93 6.48 9.61 -7.13
C ASP A 93 5.67 10.01 -8.39
N SER A 94 4.38 10.29 -8.19
CA SER A 94 3.46 10.57 -9.29
C SER A 94 3.59 11.98 -9.86
N GLU A 95 4.21 12.89 -9.12
CA GLU A 95 4.38 14.29 -9.51
C GLU A 95 5.83 14.62 -9.87
N ASN A 96 6.75 13.66 -9.70
CA ASN A 96 8.19 13.88 -9.79
C ASN A 96 8.66 15.09 -8.96
N ALA A 97 8.12 15.21 -7.76
CA ALA A 97 8.31 16.36 -6.87
C ALA A 97 9.26 16.11 -5.71
N LEU A 98 9.63 14.86 -5.45
CA LEU A 98 10.48 14.48 -4.33
C LEU A 98 11.95 14.65 -4.67
N ASP A 99 12.64 15.43 -3.85
CA ASP A 99 14.05 15.77 -4.00
C ASP A 99 14.92 14.82 -3.17
N GLU A 100 16.01 14.31 -3.75
CA GLU A 100 16.95 13.44 -3.05
C GLU A 100 17.57 14.10 -1.84
N LYS A 101 17.96 15.38 -1.95
CA LYS A 101 18.54 16.14 -0.82
C LYS A 101 17.58 16.23 0.35
N TRP A 102 16.29 16.42 0.07
CA TRP A 102 15.27 16.48 1.07
C TRP A 102 15.09 15.12 1.76
N LEU A 103 15.06 14.03 0.99
CA LEU A 103 14.98 12.67 1.54
C LEU A 103 16.21 12.35 2.42
N LEU A 104 17.41 12.68 1.94
CA LEU A 104 18.65 12.51 2.71
C LEU A 104 18.63 13.31 4.01
N ALA A 105 18.15 14.55 3.99
CA ALA A 105 18.02 15.40 5.17
C ALA A 105 17.07 14.80 6.21
N LEU A 106 16.08 14.03 5.79
CA LEU A 106 15.14 13.32 6.68
C LEU A 106 15.70 11.97 7.17
N GLY A 107 16.87 11.57 6.72
CA GLY A 107 17.52 10.33 7.12
C GLY A 107 17.17 9.11 6.25
N VAL A 108 16.56 9.33 5.10
CA VAL A 108 16.29 8.25 4.12
C VAL A 108 17.59 7.85 3.43
N ASN A 109 17.84 6.54 3.34
CA ASN A 109 18.93 6.01 2.54
C ASN A 109 18.47 5.91 1.08
N THR A 110 19.12 6.68 0.20
CA THR A 110 18.76 6.76 -1.22
C THR A 110 19.56 5.81 -2.12
N ASP A 111 20.39 4.94 -1.53
CA ASP A 111 21.06 3.87 -2.28
C ASP A 111 20.02 3.01 -3.03
N GLU A 112 20.22 2.82 -4.32
CA GLU A 112 19.30 2.06 -5.19
C GLU A 112 19.08 0.61 -4.76
N LYS A 113 19.94 0.05 -3.93
CA LYS A 113 19.75 -1.27 -3.33
C LYS A 113 18.76 -1.26 -2.14
N LYS A 114 18.46 -0.09 -1.60
CA LYS A 114 17.58 0.10 -0.44
C LYS A 114 16.31 0.84 -0.78
N LEU A 115 16.38 1.74 -1.74
CA LEU A 115 15.27 2.57 -2.20
C LEU A 115 15.22 2.54 -3.73
N LEU A 116 14.14 1.98 -4.28
CA LEU A 116 13.84 2.13 -5.70
C LEU A 116 12.84 3.28 -5.86
N LYS A 117 13.32 4.43 -6.34
CA LYS A 117 12.46 5.58 -6.64
C LYS A 117 12.06 5.56 -8.11
N LEU A 118 10.76 5.51 -8.35
CA LEU A 118 10.17 5.47 -9.68
C LEU A 118 9.29 6.71 -9.90
N ASN A 119 9.45 7.34 -11.05
CA ASN A 119 8.57 8.42 -11.49
C ASN A 119 7.52 7.84 -12.43
N MET A 120 6.28 7.82 -12.01
CA MET A 120 5.17 7.26 -12.77
C MET A 120 3.96 8.16 -12.67
N ALA A 121 3.40 8.54 -13.80
CA ALA A 121 2.22 9.37 -13.88
C ALA A 121 0.92 8.58 -14.09
N MET A 122 1.01 7.36 -14.64
CA MET A 122 -0.16 6.59 -15.08
C MET A 122 -0.54 5.50 -14.09
N ILE A 123 -1.83 5.39 -13.78
CA ILE A 123 -2.38 4.32 -12.92
C ILE A 123 -2.02 2.93 -13.47
N ASP A 124 -2.13 2.74 -14.77
CA ASP A 124 -1.85 1.46 -15.41
C ASP A 124 -0.39 1.03 -15.26
N ASP A 125 0.56 1.97 -15.30
CA ASP A 125 1.97 1.69 -15.09
C ASP A 125 2.27 1.30 -13.65
N VAL A 126 1.61 1.94 -12.69
CA VAL A 126 1.71 1.58 -11.26
C VAL A 126 1.16 0.17 -11.05
N ALA A 127 -0.01 -0.13 -11.58
CA ALA A 127 -0.61 -1.46 -11.48
C ALA A 127 0.29 -2.54 -12.07
N LYS A 128 0.87 -2.28 -13.23
CA LYS A 128 1.82 -3.20 -13.90
C LYS A 128 3.08 -3.42 -13.06
N THR A 129 3.66 -2.36 -12.52
CA THR A 129 4.85 -2.44 -11.66
C THR A 129 4.61 -3.31 -10.45
N ILE A 130 3.50 -3.11 -9.74
CA ILE A 130 3.15 -3.90 -8.55
C ILE A 130 2.88 -5.36 -8.94
N SER A 131 2.16 -5.58 -10.03
CA SER A 131 1.84 -6.94 -10.52
C SER A 131 3.11 -7.71 -10.90
N GLU A 132 4.02 -7.10 -11.64
CA GLU A 132 5.31 -7.71 -12.01
C GLU A 132 6.17 -8.01 -10.78
N PHE A 133 6.24 -7.06 -9.84
CA PHE A 133 6.95 -7.28 -8.59
C PHE A 133 6.38 -8.48 -7.82
N MET A 134 5.06 -8.57 -7.68
CA MET A 134 4.43 -9.66 -6.93
C MET A 134 4.61 -11.03 -7.59
N LYS A 135 4.67 -11.09 -8.91
CA LYS A 135 5.00 -12.34 -9.63
C LYS A 135 6.39 -12.84 -9.28
N GLU A 136 7.39 -11.97 -9.29
CA GLU A 136 8.76 -12.31 -8.90
C GLU A 136 8.85 -12.65 -7.41
N TYR A 137 8.19 -11.85 -6.58
CA TYR A 137 8.18 -12.02 -5.12
C TYR A 137 7.66 -13.40 -4.69
N LYS A 138 6.56 -13.85 -5.28
CA LYS A 138 5.90 -15.12 -4.92
C LYS A 138 6.75 -16.37 -5.21
N VAL A 139 7.68 -16.30 -6.14
CA VAL A 139 8.57 -17.42 -6.51
C VAL A 139 9.92 -17.36 -5.79
N MET A 140 10.20 -16.34 -5.00
CA MET A 140 11.41 -16.25 -4.19
C MET A 140 11.38 -17.28 -3.06
N GLU A 141 12.49 -17.94 -2.79
CA GLU A 141 12.64 -18.84 -1.64
C GLU A 141 12.70 -18.04 -0.34
N GLU A 142 13.53 -17.00 -0.29
CA GLU A 142 13.63 -16.04 0.81
C GLU A 142 12.98 -14.73 0.38
N ARG A 143 11.83 -14.42 1.00
CA ARG A 143 11.05 -13.24 0.67
C ARG A 143 11.37 -12.09 1.62
N PRO A 144 11.93 -10.98 1.11
CA PRO A 144 12.20 -9.81 1.93
C PRO A 144 10.91 -9.12 2.33
N LYS A 145 10.99 -8.27 3.36
CA LYS A 145 9.94 -7.33 3.70
C LYS A 145 10.05 -6.13 2.77
N VAL A 146 8.95 -5.73 2.15
CA VAL A 146 8.91 -4.65 1.16
C VAL A 146 7.75 -3.70 1.45
N LEU A 147 8.01 -2.41 1.33
CA LEU A 147 7.01 -1.35 1.44
C LEU A 147 6.94 -0.56 0.14
N PHE A 148 5.74 -0.50 -0.45
CA PHE A 148 5.43 0.46 -1.51
C PHE A 148 4.96 1.77 -0.89
N VAL A 149 5.47 2.88 -1.40
CA VAL A 149 5.01 4.23 -1.08
C VAL A 149 4.57 4.91 -2.36
N ILE A 150 3.34 5.38 -2.40
CA ILE A 150 2.79 6.13 -3.53
C ILE A 150 2.52 7.57 -3.07
N ASP A 151 3.24 8.50 -3.62
CA ASP A 151 3.10 9.93 -3.32
C ASP A 151 2.93 10.72 -4.62
N SER A 152 1.77 11.08 -5.02
CA SER A 152 0.45 10.97 -4.42
C SER A 152 -0.48 10.08 -5.28
N LEU A 153 -1.33 9.32 -4.63
CA LEU A 153 -2.28 8.43 -5.32
C LEU A 153 -3.25 9.19 -6.21
N GLY A 154 -3.81 10.29 -5.71
CA GLY A 154 -4.81 11.10 -6.43
C GLY A 154 -4.27 11.86 -7.63
N MET A 155 -2.94 12.00 -7.77
CA MET A 155 -2.31 12.68 -8.90
C MET A 155 -1.99 11.74 -10.07
N LEU A 156 -2.23 10.45 -9.91
CA LEU A 156 -2.10 9.50 -11.01
C LEU A 156 -3.17 9.75 -12.08
N LEU A 157 -2.80 9.51 -13.32
CA LEU A 157 -3.61 9.81 -14.49
C LEU A 157 -4.15 8.54 -15.15
N THR A 158 -5.30 8.68 -15.81
CA THR A 158 -5.86 7.68 -16.72
C THR A 158 -5.56 8.05 -18.17
N PRO A 159 -5.64 7.12 -19.14
CA PRO A 159 -5.57 7.46 -20.56
C PRO A 159 -6.61 8.49 -20.98
N THR A 160 -7.79 8.48 -20.36
CA THR A 160 -8.85 9.47 -20.61
C THR A 160 -8.41 10.88 -20.21
N ASP A 161 -7.73 11.05 -19.06
CA ASP A 161 -7.19 12.36 -18.63
C ASP A 161 -6.22 12.93 -19.68
N ILE A 162 -5.33 12.11 -20.23
CA ILE A 162 -4.37 12.51 -21.25
C ILE A 162 -5.07 12.88 -22.54
N ASN A 163 -6.03 12.08 -23.00
CA ASN A 163 -6.78 12.35 -24.23
C ASN A 163 -7.60 13.63 -24.12
N GLN A 164 -8.25 13.86 -22.98
CA GLN A 164 -9.00 15.10 -22.72
C GLN A 164 -8.09 16.33 -22.75
N PHE A 165 -6.92 16.24 -22.15
CA PHE A 165 -5.95 17.33 -22.17
C PHE A 165 -5.49 17.65 -23.60
N GLN A 166 -5.16 16.63 -24.40
CA GLN A 166 -4.73 16.79 -25.79
C GLN A 166 -5.84 17.36 -26.68
N ALA A 167 -7.10 17.02 -26.38
CA ALA A 167 -8.26 17.56 -27.09
C ALA A 167 -8.67 18.97 -26.61
N GLY A 168 -8.01 19.52 -25.60
CA GLY A 168 -8.37 20.79 -24.97
C GLY A 168 -9.64 20.73 -24.13
N ASP A 169 -10.11 19.54 -23.80
CA ASP A 169 -11.28 19.32 -22.95
C ASP A 169 -10.84 19.16 -21.50
N MET A 170 -11.08 20.20 -20.70
CA MET A 170 -10.74 20.24 -19.29
C MET A 170 -11.90 19.74 -18.39
N LYS A 171 -12.95 19.22 -18.95
CA LYS A 171 -14.03 18.57 -18.18
C LYS A 171 -13.49 17.31 -17.55
N GLY A 172 -13.48 17.26 -16.23
CA GLY A 172 -12.94 16.14 -15.49
C GLY A 172 -13.56 14.79 -15.86
N ASP A 173 -12.80 13.74 -15.65
CA ASP A 173 -13.26 12.36 -15.84
C ASP A 173 -14.33 12.02 -14.79
N MET A 174 -15.59 12.09 -15.20
CA MET A 174 -16.75 11.87 -14.34
C MET A 174 -16.85 10.40 -13.89
N GLY A 175 -16.01 10.01 -12.92
CA GLY A 175 -16.11 8.75 -12.18
C GLY A 175 -15.20 7.62 -12.66
N ARG A 176 -14.45 7.74 -13.76
CA ARG A 176 -13.52 6.70 -14.26
C ARG A 176 -12.24 6.63 -13.42
N LYS A 177 -11.65 7.78 -13.09
CA LYS A 177 -10.45 7.86 -12.26
C LYS A 177 -10.68 7.34 -10.83
N PRO A 178 -11.74 7.73 -10.12
CA PRO A 178 -12.06 7.15 -8.81
C PRO A 178 -12.23 5.63 -8.86
N LYS A 179 -12.87 5.10 -9.90
CA LYS A 179 -13.01 3.64 -10.10
C LYS A 179 -11.67 2.96 -10.33
N ALA A 180 -10.80 3.54 -11.15
CA ALA A 180 -9.46 3.01 -11.43
C ALA A 180 -8.58 3.00 -10.18
N LEU A 181 -8.60 4.07 -9.38
CA LEU A 181 -7.87 4.15 -8.11
C LEU A 181 -8.40 3.14 -7.09
N THR A 182 -9.72 3.00 -6.99
CA THR A 182 -10.34 1.99 -6.13
C THR A 182 -9.94 0.58 -6.55
N ALA A 183 -9.94 0.28 -7.84
CA ALA A 183 -9.50 -1.02 -8.36
C ALA A 183 -8.03 -1.29 -8.05
N LEU A 184 -7.15 -0.30 -8.22
CA LEU A 184 -5.74 -0.42 -7.86
C LEU A 184 -5.56 -0.79 -6.39
N VAL A 185 -6.20 -0.05 -5.48
CA VAL A 185 -6.11 -0.28 -4.03
C VAL A 185 -6.66 -1.66 -3.66
N ARG A 186 -7.82 -2.05 -4.20
CA ARG A 186 -8.43 -3.37 -3.93
C ARG A 186 -7.54 -4.52 -4.38
N ASN A 187 -6.94 -4.41 -5.56
CA ASN A 187 -6.01 -5.43 -6.05
C ASN A 187 -4.76 -5.51 -5.18
N CYS A 188 -4.22 -4.39 -4.72
CA CYS A 188 -3.09 -4.38 -3.78
C CYS A 188 -3.44 -5.04 -2.45
N VAL A 189 -4.61 -4.75 -1.87
CA VAL A 189 -5.10 -5.39 -0.65
C VAL A 189 -5.14 -6.91 -0.80
N ASN A 190 -5.65 -7.40 -1.92
CA ASN A 190 -5.71 -8.84 -2.19
C ASN A 190 -4.34 -9.46 -2.41
N MET A 191 -3.46 -8.78 -3.16
CA MET A 191 -2.12 -9.30 -3.45
C MET A 191 -1.20 -9.33 -2.23
N PHE A 192 -1.34 -8.39 -1.30
CA PHE A 192 -0.45 -8.24 -0.14
C PHE A 192 -0.92 -9.02 1.08
N GLY A 193 -2.19 -9.44 1.14
CA GLY A 193 -2.86 -9.92 2.35
C GLY A 193 -2.17 -11.04 3.11
N ASN A 194 -1.36 -11.88 2.45
CA ASN A 194 -0.65 -13.01 3.06
C ASN A 194 0.88 -12.88 2.95
N HIS A 195 1.38 -11.69 2.64
CA HIS A 195 2.80 -11.46 2.41
C HIS A 195 3.32 -10.30 3.25
N ASN A 196 4.61 -10.27 3.49
CA ASN A 196 5.30 -9.15 4.15
C ASN A 196 5.56 -8.00 3.15
N VAL A 197 4.53 -7.63 2.43
CA VAL A 197 4.50 -6.50 1.50
C VAL A 197 3.39 -5.57 1.95
N GLY A 198 3.73 -4.32 2.19
CA GLY A 198 2.76 -3.30 2.57
C GLY A 198 2.77 -2.12 1.60
N MET A 199 1.80 -1.25 1.75
CA MET A 199 1.71 -0.03 0.97
C MET A 199 1.21 1.12 1.83
N VAL A 200 1.82 2.28 1.64
CA VAL A 200 1.33 3.56 2.16
C VAL A 200 1.17 4.54 1.01
N CYS A 201 0.05 5.23 0.98
CA CYS A 201 -0.26 6.22 -0.04
C CYS A 201 -0.56 7.56 0.60
N THR A 202 -0.21 8.64 -0.10
CA THR A 202 -0.73 9.97 0.18
C THR A 202 -1.88 10.29 -0.78
N ASN A 203 -2.83 11.07 -0.33
CA ASN A 203 -3.93 11.57 -1.17
C ASN A 203 -4.32 12.97 -0.73
N HIS A 204 -4.55 13.86 -1.70
CA HIS A 204 -5.01 15.21 -1.42
C HIS A 204 -6.53 15.24 -1.23
N THR A 205 -6.97 15.95 -0.20
CA THR A 205 -8.36 16.31 -0.04
C THR A 205 -8.55 17.79 -0.37
N TYR A 206 -9.69 18.11 -0.92
CA TYR A 206 -10.07 19.48 -1.24
C TYR A 206 -11.27 19.88 -0.39
N ALA A 207 -11.29 21.12 0.10
CA ALA A 207 -12.47 21.68 0.75
C ALA A 207 -13.63 21.73 -0.26
N SER A 208 -14.79 21.23 0.15
CA SER A 208 -16.04 21.29 -0.62
C SER A 208 -16.73 22.64 -0.46
#